data_f568c631d81ce6138ad63f69a225f012
#
_entry.id   f568c631d81ce6138ad63f69a225f012
#
_cell.length_a   1.000
_cell.length_b   1.000
_cell.length_c   1.000
_cell.angle_alpha   90.00
_cell.angle_beta   90.00
_cell.angle_gamma   90.00
#
_symmetry.space_group_name_H-M   'P 1'
#
loop_
_entity.id
_entity.type
_entity.pdbx_description
1 polymer ?
#
loop_
_entity_poly.entity_id
_entity_poly.type
_entity_poly.pdbx_seq_one_letter_code
_entity_poly.pdbx_strand_id
1 'polypeptide(L)'
;MGRKSSTSRRADPYSEAEYLVSDGVRSVIPYVHEFTTHAKGRWVGREIIEVLTREFGGHPREYWDNAISRGHVRINNNIVPDQYRFKNNDAMLHRTHRHEPSIVGKIDFVGDSDSLMAVSKPPSIPVHPCGAYRFNSLMYILAKEPMIENQPVLFLVHRLDR
;
A
#
# COMPACT_ATOMS: atom_id res chain seq x y z
N MET A 1 -12.07 20.64 35.96
CA MET A 1 -11.77 19.26 35.52
C MET A 1 -11.64 19.27 34.00
N GLY A 2 -10.41 19.42 33.48
CA GLY A 2 -10.15 19.51 32.04
C GLY A 2 -9.99 18.15 31.42
N ARG A 3 -10.83 17.80 30.44
CA ARG A 3 -10.65 16.63 29.59
C ARG A 3 -9.43 16.82 28.70
N LYS A 4 -8.35 16.11 28.94
CA LYS A 4 -7.24 15.96 28.01
C LYS A 4 -7.72 15.09 26.85
N SER A 5 -7.93 15.69 25.69
CA SER A 5 -8.12 14.94 24.44
C SER A 5 -6.77 14.32 24.07
N SER A 6 -6.64 13.02 24.18
CA SER A 6 -5.53 12.27 23.59
C SER A 6 -5.76 12.17 22.09
N THR A 7 -5.27 13.13 21.34
CA THR A 7 -5.08 12.97 19.89
C THR A 7 -3.98 11.93 19.71
N SER A 8 -4.36 10.68 19.44
CA SER A 8 -3.43 9.69 18.91
C SER A 8 -2.92 10.26 17.57
N ARG A 9 -1.64 10.67 17.53
CA ARG A 9 -0.97 10.96 16.26
C ARG A 9 -1.10 9.70 15.41
N ARG A 10 -1.89 9.76 14.34
CA ARG A 10 -1.83 8.72 13.31
C ARG A 10 -0.37 8.64 12.88
N ALA A 11 0.22 7.44 12.94
CA ALA A 11 1.54 7.21 12.42
C ALA A 11 1.59 7.75 10.99
N ASP A 12 2.60 8.54 10.68
CA ASP A 12 2.79 9.09 9.35
C ASP A 12 2.92 7.94 8.34
N PRO A 13 1.98 7.76 7.42
CA PRO A 13 2.00 6.65 6.48
C PRO A 13 3.21 6.71 5.53
N TYR A 14 3.91 7.84 5.48
CA TYR A 14 5.07 8.05 4.62
C TYR A 14 6.40 7.71 5.32
N SER A 15 6.42 7.57 6.63
CA SER A 15 7.65 7.34 7.42
C SER A 15 8.29 5.97 7.16
N GLU A 16 7.52 4.98 6.74
CA GLU A 16 7.95 3.57 6.61
C GLU A 16 8.78 3.28 5.34
N ALA A 17 8.78 4.18 4.35
CA ALA A 17 9.47 3.93 3.08
C ALA A 17 10.98 4.14 3.20
N GLU A 18 11.76 3.13 2.85
CA GLU A 18 13.21 3.22 2.72
C GLU A 18 13.61 3.05 1.25
N TYR A 19 14.44 3.95 0.74
CA TYR A 19 14.85 3.99 -0.66
C TYR A 19 16.36 3.77 -0.80
N LEU A 20 16.71 3.03 -1.85
CA LEU A 20 18.05 2.98 -2.43
C LEU A 20 18.02 3.73 -3.76
N VAL A 21 18.94 4.67 -3.94
CA VAL A 21 19.08 5.42 -5.20
C VAL A 21 20.48 5.22 -5.71
N SER A 22 20.62 4.65 -6.90
CA SER A 22 21.90 4.46 -7.60
C SER A 22 21.69 4.62 -9.09
N ASP A 23 22.58 5.38 -9.73
CA ASP A 23 22.61 5.56 -11.19
C ASP A 23 21.27 6.01 -11.81
N GLY A 24 20.54 6.87 -11.11
CA GLY A 24 19.24 7.36 -11.54
C GLY A 24 18.09 6.35 -11.37
N VAL A 25 18.35 5.20 -10.78
CA VAL A 25 17.34 4.19 -10.43
C VAL A 25 17.00 4.31 -8.95
N ARG A 26 15.72 4.36 -8.62
CA ARG A 26 15.20 4.34 -7.25
C ARG A 26 14.51 3.00 -6.99
N SER A 27 14.93 2.32 -5.96
CA SER A 27 14.35 1.07 -5.48
C SER A 27 13.83 1.25 -4.05
N VAL A 28 12.77 0.56 -3.72
CA VAL A 28 12.27 0.47 -2.34
C VAL A 28 12.88 -0.77 -1.69
N ILE A 29 13.40 -0.62 -0.47
CA ILE A 29 13.83 -1.77 0.31
C ILE A 29 12.62 -2.68 0.55
N PRO A 30 12.71 -3.99 0.27
CA PRO A 30 11.59 -4.91 0.46
C PRO A 30 11.03 -4.85 1.88
N TYR A 31 9.72 -4.84 2.01
CA TYR A 31 9.04 -4.65 3.28
C TYR A 31 7.85 -5.58 3.46
N VAL A 32 7.45 -5.79 4.71
CA VAL A 32 6.21 -6.52 5.03
C VAL A 32 5.04 -5.57 4.99
N HIS A 33 3.97 -5.96 4.29
CA HIS A 33 2.74 -5.19 4.22
C HIS A 33 1.53 -6.06 4.56
N GLU A 34 0.58 -5.48 5.28
CA GLU A 34 -0.68 -6.12 5.65
C GLU A 34 -1.83 -5.46 4.89
N PHE A 35 -2.44 -6.24 4.00
CA PHE A 35 -3.66 -5.83 3.33
C PHE A 35 -4.86 -6.25 4.16
N THR A 36 -5.77 -5.33 4.40
CA THR A 36 -7.05 -5.63 5.05
C THR A 36 -8.20 -5.36 4.09
N THR A 37 -9.12 -6.30 4.01
CA THR A 37 -10.35 -6.15 3.24
C THR A 37 -11.51 -6.83 3.97
N HIS A 38 -12.73 -6.35 3.76
CA HIS A 38 -13.93 -6.98 4.30
C HIS A 38 -14.55 -7.95 3.30
N ALA A 39 -15.17 -9.00 3.81
CA ALA A 39 -15.87 -9.98 3.00
C ALA A 39 -16.94 -9.29 2.13
N LYS A 40 -16.86 -9.53 0.84
CA LYS A 40 -17.88 -9.07 -0.10
C LYS A 40 -19.06 -10.05 -0.07
N GLY A 41 -20.27 -9.57 -0.32
CA GLY A 41 -21.46 -10.42 -0.28
C GLY A 41 -21.34 -11.70 -1.10
N ARG A 42 -20.64 -11.65 -2.26
CA ARG A 42 -20.39 -12.82 -3.11
C ARG A 42 -19.40 -13.85 -2.55
N TRP A 43 -18.70 -13.52 -1.43
CA TRP A 43 -17.79 -14.43 -0.74
C TRP A 43 -18.46 -15.21 0.37
N VAL A 44 -19.58 -14.69 0.90
CA VAL A 44 -20.29 -15.32 2.02
C VAL A 44 -20.72 -16.74 1.67
N GLY A 45 -20.39 -17.69 2.56
CA GLY A 45 -20.64 -19.12 2.39
C GLY A 45 -19.63 -19.87 1.52
N ARG A 46 -18.70 -19.16 0.84
CA ARG A 46 -17.63 -19.80 0.05
C ARG A 46 -16.40 -20.05 0.90
N GLU A 47 -15.64 -21.07 0.53
CA GLU A 47 -14.38 -21.39 1.19
C GLU A 47 -13.31 -20.35 0.90
N ILE A 48 -12.47 -20.06 1.93
CA ILE A 48 -11.43 -19.04 1.84
C ILE A 48 -10.47 -19.32 0.68
N ILE A 49 -10.07 -20.57 0.49
CA ILE A 49 -9.15 -20.95 -0.59
C ILE A 49 -9.76 -20.74 -1.97
N GLU A 50 -11.06 -21.00 -2.15
CA GLU A 50 -11.78 -20.73 -3.40
C GLU A 50 -11.79 -19.24 -3.71
N VAL A 51 -12.13 -18.42 -2.70
CA VAL A 51 -12.20 -16.97 -2.85
C VAL A 51 -10.84 -16.39 -3.19
N LEU A 52 -9.78 -16.78 -2.47
CA LEU A 52 -8.43 -16.27 -2.69
C LEU A 52 -7.92 -16.62 -4.09
N THR A 53 -8.09 -17.84 -4.53
CA THR A 53 -7.63 -18.27 -5.85
C THR A 53 -8.39 -17.56 -6.98
N ARG A 54 -9.69 -17.29 -6.78
CA ARG A 54 -10.53 -16.69 -7.82
C ARG A 54 -10.42 -15.15 -7.88
N GLU A 55 -10.39 -14.50 -6.71
CA GLU A 55 -10.45 -13.03 -6.62
C GLU A 55 -9.07 -12.35 -6.63
N PHE A 56 -8.04 -13.11 -6.24
CA PHE A 56 -6.67 -12.61 -6.12
C PHE A 56 -5.71 -13.43 -7.00
N GLY A 57 -5.99 -13.43 -8.31
CA GLY A 57 -5.30 -14.24 -9.32
C GLY A 57 -3.81 -13.94 -9.55
N GLY A 58 -3.21 -13.01 -8.78
CA GLY A 58 -1.78 -12.71 -8.85
C GLY A 58 -0.88 -13.80 -8.25
N HIS A 59 -1.45 -14.79 -7.57
CA HIS A 59 -0.72 -15.89 -6.93
C HIS A 59 -1.40 -17.24 -7.23
N PRO A 60 -0.62 -18.32 -7.41
CA PRO A 60 -1.16 -19.65 -7.59
C PRO A 60 -1.79 -20.18 -6.30
N ARG A 61 -2.60 -21.23 -6.41
CA ARG A 61 -3.29 -21.88 -5.28
C ARG A 61 -2.33 -22.27 -4.16
N GLU A 62 -1.19 -22.88 -4.50
CA GLU A 62 -0.16 -23.32 -3.53
C GLU A 62 0.37 -22.19 -2.66
N TYR A 63 0.46 -20.97 -3.21
CA TYR A 63 0.82 -19.79 -2.42
C TYR A 63 -0.23 -19.53 -1.33
N TRP A 64 -1.51 -19.61 -1.68
CA TRP A 64 -2.61 -19.35 -0.75
C TRP A 64 -2.72 -20.44 0.33
N ASP A 65 -2.54 -21.72 -0.04
CA ASP A 65 -2.51 -22.85 0.89
C ASP A 65 -1.39 -22.63 1.94
N ASN A 66 -0.20 -22.21 1.50
CA ASN A 66 0.90 -21.87 2.39
C ASN A 66 0.63 -20.62 3.23
N ALA A 67 0.02 -19.58 2.67
CA ALA A 67 -0.26 -18.34 3.38
C ALA A 67 -1.30 -18.55 4.49
N ILE A 68 -2.31 -19.36 4.25
CA ILE A 68 -3.31 -19.74 5.25
C ILE A 68 -2.67 -20.56 6.36
N SER A 69 -1.97 -21.65 6.02
CA SER A 69 -1.37 -22.57 6.99
C SER A 69 -0.34 -21.89 7.89
N ARG A 70 0.40 -20.91 7.38
CA ARG A 70 1.38 -20.12 8.14
C ARG A 70 0.77 -18.93 8.89
N GLY A 71 -0.55 -18.71 8.79
CA GLY A 71 -1.24 -17.58 9.42
C GLY A 71 -0.89 -16.23 8.82
N HIS A 72 -0.39 -16.19 7.58
CA HIS A 72 -0.24 -14.95 6.82
C HIS A 72 -1.58 -14.45 6.28
N VAL A 73 -2.57 -15.32 6.15
CA VAL A 73 -3.98 -14.97 5.95
C VAL A 73 -4.72 -15.22 7.24
N ARG A 74 -5.47 -14.23 7.70
CA ARG A 74 -6.26 -14.30 8.94
C ARG A 74 -7.66 -13.75 8.70
N ILE A 75 -8.61 -14.29 9.43
CA ILE A 75 -9.98 -13.76 9.47
C ILE A 75 -10.27 -13.25 10.87
N ASN A 76 -10.67 -11.99 11.00
CA ASN A 76 -10.91 -11.34 12.28
C ASN A 76 -9.73 -11.53 13.26
N ASN A 77 -8.50 -11.39 12.74
CA ASN A 77 -7.21 -11.62 13.41
C ASN A 77 -6.92 -13.08 13.83
N ASN A 78 -7.79 -14.03 13.52
CA ASN A 78 -7.62 -15.45 13.84
C ASN A 78 -7.07 -16.23 12.65
N ILE A 79 -6.20 -17.21 12.91
CA ILE A 79 -5.81 -18.22 11.95
C ILE A 79 -7.01 -19.14 11.75
N VAL A 80 -7.34 -19.43 10.51
CA VAL A 80 -8.47 -20.27 10.12
C VAL A 80 -8.01 -21.41 9.21
N PRO A 81 -8.72 -22.54 9.16
CA PRO A 81 -8.44 -23.61 8.23
C PRO A 81 -8.78 -23.19 6.79
N ASP A 82 -8.24 -23.88 5.80
CA ASP A 82 -8.46 -23.66 4.36
C ASP A 82 -9.94 -23.84 3.93
N GLN A 83 -10.69 -24.68 4.67
CA GLN A 83 -12.13 -24.89 4.47
C GLN A 83 -13.00 -23.83 5.16
N TYR A 84 -12.40 -22.82 5.81
CA TYR A 84 -13.18 -21.77 6.45
C TYR A 84 -14.11 -21.09 5.44
N ARG A 85 -15.39 -20.95 5.79
CA ARG A 85 -16.39 -20.27 4.95
C ARG A 85 -16.60 -18.85 5.44
N PHE A 86 -16.46 -17.90 4.52
CA PHE A 86 -16.70 -16.49 4.84
C PHE A 86 -18.08 -16.24 5.42
N LYS A 87 -18.12 -15.43 6.46
CA LYS A 87 -19.34 -14.90 7.06
C LYS A 87 -19.48 -13.43 6.68
N ASN A 88 -20.69 -12.90 6.88
CA ASN A 88 -20.91 -11.47 6.68
C ASN A 88 -20.06 -10.65 7.67
N ASN A 89 -19.50 -9.55 7.19
CA ASN A 89 -18.61 -8.65 7.94
C ASN A 89 -17.25 -9.25 8.36
N ASP A 90 -16.85 -10.41 7.90
CA ASP A 90 -15.50 -10.90 8.15
C ASP A 90 -14.46 -9.91 7.62
N ALA A 91 -13.48 -9.58 8.45
CA ALA A 91 -12.31 -8.83 8.07
C ALA A 91 -11.17 -9.80 7.76
N MET A 92 -10.74 -9.83 6.50
CA MET A 92 -9.61 -10.63 6.05
C MET A 92 -8.35 -9.78 6.04
N LEU A 93 -7.31 -10.27 6.70
CA LEU A 93 -5.96 -9.73 6.67
C LEU A 93 -5.08 -10.66 5.85
N HIS A 94 -4.26 -10.09 4.95
CA HIS A 94 -3.21 -10.80 4.22
C HIS A 94 -1.88 -10.09 4.42
N ARG A 95 -0.96 -10.76 5.11
CA ARG A 95 0.41 -10.31 5.34
C ARG A 95 1.31 -10.87 4.26
N THR A 96 2.00 -9.99 3.55
CA THR A 96 2.88 -10.37 2.45
C THR A 96 4.17 -9.56 2.45
N HIS A 97 5.24 -10.15 1.92
CA HIS A 97 6.49 -9.46 1.65
C HIS A 97 6.41 -8.81 0.27
N ARG A 98 6.60 -7.50 0.20
CA ARG A 98 6.49 -6.74 -1.04
C ARG A 98 7.84 -6.36 -1.59
N HIS A 99 7.98 -6.57 -2.90
CA HIS A 99 9.05 -6.07 -3.74
C HIS A 99 8.40 -5.14 -4.76
N GLU A 100 8.63 -3.85 -4.63
CA GLU A 100 8.13 -2.91 -5.62
C GLU A 100 9.07 -2.84 -6.80
N PRO A 101 8.56 -2.71 -8.03
CA PRO A 101 9.42 -2.45 -9.18
C PRO A 101 10.19 -1.15 -8.99
N SER A 102 11.45 -1.16 -9.41
CA SER A 102 12.28 0.04 -9.43
C SER A 102 11.74 1.04 -10.44
N ILE A 103 12.00 2.31 -10.19
CA ILE A 103 11.62 3.41 -11.05
C ILE A 103 12.85 4.18 -11.49
N VAL A 104 12.77 4.84 -12.63
CA VAL A 104 13.85 5.64 -13.20
C VAL A 104 13.44 7.10 -13.35
N GLY A 105 14.42 7.97 -13.29
CA GLY A 105 14.24 9.39 -13.50
C GLY A 105 14.21 10.21 -12.21
N LYS A 106 14.49 11.46 -12.37
CA LYS A 106 14.46 12.48 -11.33
C LYS A 106 13.14 13.23 -11.43
N ILE A 107 12.55 13.55 -10.30
CA ILE A 107 11.41 14.46 -10.23
C ILE A 107 11.97 15.86 -10.14
N ASP A 108 11.66 16.70 -11.13
CA ASP A 108 12.09 18.08 -11.15
C ASP A 108 10.96 18.99 -10.63
N PHE A 109 11.29 19.87 -9.72
CA PHE A 109 10.39 20.92 -9.27
C PHE A 109 10.33 22.02 -10.33
N VAL A 110 9.13 22.34 -10.78
CA VAL A 110 8.89 23.36 -11.80
C VAL A 110 8.54 24.70 -11.16
N GLY A 111 7.83 24.67 -10.06
CA GLY A 111 7.45 25.84 -9.29
C GLY A 111 6.42 25.52 -8.22
N ASP A 112 6.23 26.45 -7.30
CA ASP A 112 5.28 26.35 -6.21
C ASP A 112 4.64 27.72 -5.91
N SER A 113 3.56 27.66 -5.15
CA SER A 113 2.89 28.79 -4.52
C SER A 113 2.37 28.33 -3.16
N ASP A 114 1.72 29.23 -2.41
CA ASP A 114 1.18 28.91 -1.08
C ASP A 114 0.27 27.67 -1.04
N SER A 115 -0.36 27.32 -2.16
CA SER A 115 -1.35 26.23 -2.24
C SER A 115 -1.11 25.20 -3.33
N LEU A 116 -0.18 25.45 -4.26
CA LEU A 116 0.06 24.57 -5.42
C LEU A 116 1.55 24.32 -5.59
N MET A 117 1.90 23.10 -5.90
CA MET A 117 3.24 22.68 -6.30
C MET A 117 3.16 22.00 -7.67
N ALA A 118 4.02 22.44 -8.58
CA ALA A 118 4.17 21.88 -9.91
C ALA A 118 5.47 21.08 -9.99
N VAL A 119 5.38 19.84 -10.44
CA VAL A 119 6.53 18.95 -10.63
C VAL A 119 6.50 18.34 -12.03
N SER A 120 7.66 18.15 -12.63
CA SER A 120 7.82 17.35 -13.84
C SER A 120 8.00 15.89 -13.45
N LYS A 121 6.97 15.09 -13.72
CA LYS A 121 6.97 13.66 -13.41
C LYS A 121 7.62 12.88 -14.55
N PRO A 122 8.75 12.19 -14.35
CA PRO A 122 9.33 11.33 -15.37
C PRO A 122 8.42 10.10 -15.64
N PRO A 123 8.63 9.38 -16.77
CA PRO A 123 7.98 8.10 -17.01
C PRO A 123 8.34 7.09 -15.90
N SER A 124 7.69 5.96 -15.87
CA SER A 124 7.83 4.86 -14.90
C SER A 124 7.22 5.07 -13.51
N ILE A 125 6.95 6.29 -13.07
CA ILE A 125 6.44 6.61 -11.74
C ILE A 125 4.91 6.77 -11.80
N PRO A 126 4.10 5.97 -11.10
CA PRO A 126 2.67 6.25 -10.95
C PRO A 126 2.46 7.44 -10.02
N VAL A 127 1.40 8.21 -10.24
CA VAL A 127 1.12 9.40 -9.42
C VAL A 127 0.73 9.03 -7.99
N HIS A 128 -0.05 7.97 -7.81
CA HIS A 128 -0.51 7.47 -6.50
C HIS A 128 -0.31 5.97 -6.39
N PRO A 129 -0.38 5.38 -5.18
CA PRO A 129 -0.27 3.95 -5.00
C PRO A 129 -1.24 3.17 -5.89
N CYS A 130 -0.72 2.26 -6.69
CA CYS A 130 -1.53 1.39 -7.55
C CYS A 130 -0.75 0.11 -7.91
N GLY A 131 -1.46 -1.01 -7.99
CA GLY A 131 -0.88 -2.30 -8.35
C GLY A 131 0.31 -2.69 -7.49
N ALA A 132 1.46 -2.91 -8.13
CA ALA A 132 2.70 -3.26 -7.47
C ALA A 132 3.37 -2.08 -6.73
N TYR A 133 3.00 -0.86 -7.05
CA TYR A 133 3.61 0.36 -6.54
C TYR A 133 2.85 0.91 -5.33
N ARG A 134 3.56 1.19 -4.24
CA ARG A 134 3.07 1.94 -3.09
C ARG A 134 4.03 3.09 -2.78
N PHE A 135 5.20 2.75 -2.28
CA PHE A 135 6.23 3.71 -1.92
C PHE A 135 6.90 4.32 -3.17
N ASN A 136 7.09 3.55 -4.24
CA ASN A 136 7.52 4.05 -5.53
C ASN A 136 6.39 4.73 -6.32
N SER A 137 5.63 5.60 -5.65
CA SER A 137 4.66 6.50 -6.27
C SER A 137 5.01 7.95 -5.98
N LEU A 138 4.63 8.86 -6.88
CA LEU A 138 4.96 10.28 -6.78
C LEU A 138 4.57 10.87 -5.42
N MET A 139 3.39 10.54 -4.92
CA MET A 139 2.91 11.02 -3.63
C MET A 139 3.83 10.66 -2.46
N TYR A 140 4.27 9.39 -2.41
CA TYR A 140 5.16 8.94 -1.34
C TYR A 140 6.57 9.50 -1.47
N ILE A 141 7.06 9.64 -2.70
CA ILE A 141 8.38 10.22 -2.96
C ILE A 141 8.40 11.68 -2.55
N LEU A 142 7.42 12.47 -3.00
CA LEU A 142 7.33 13.89 -2.67
C LEU A 142 7.18 14.14 -1.16
N ALA A 143 6.41 13.31 -0.47
CA ALA A 143 6.26 13.43 0.98
C ALA A 143 7.57 13.22 1.77
N LYS A 144 8.60 12.64 1.14
CA LYS A 144 9.94 12.46 1.74
C LYS A 144 11.00 13.42 1.21
N GLU A 145 10.67 14.27 0.24
CA GLU A 145 11.63 15.25 -0.25
C GLU A 145 11.87 16.35 0.80
N PRO A 146 13.14 16.65 1.14
CA PRO A 146 13.48 17.65 2.16
C PRO A 146 12.97 19.07 1.84
N MET A 147 12.68 19.35 0.57
CA MET A 147 12.16 20.65 0.12
C MET A 147 10.71 20.89 0.52
N ILE A 148 9.99 19.84 0.94
CA ILE A 148 8.62 19.96 1.43
C ILE A 148 8.67 20.08 2.95
N GLU A 149 8.94 21.31 3.43
CA GLU A 149 8.95 21.60 4.86
C GLU A 149 7.57 21.32 5.49
N ASN A 150 7.60 20.80 6.72
CA ASN A 150 6.41 20.48 7.53
C ASN A 150 5.47 19.39 6.98
N GLN A 151 5.89 18.59 6.00
CA GLN A 151 5.11 17.47 5.45
C GLN A 151 3.63 17.81 5.26
N PRO A 152 3.29 18.75 4.37
CA PRO A 152 1.90 19.08 4.12
C PRO A 152 1.17 17.86 3.55
N VAL A 153 -0.11 17.74 3.85
CA VAL A 153 -0.95 16.74 3.22
C VAL A 153 -1.08 17.10 1.74
N LEU A 154 -0.47 16.29 0.87
CA LEU A 154 -0.51 16.50 -0.56
C LEU A 154 -1.82 15.97 -1.14
N PHE A 155 -2.50 16.79 -1.94
CA PHE A 155 -3.68 16.41 -2.70
C PHE A 155 -3.36 16.45 -4.20
N LEU A 156 -3.76 15.40 -4.90
CA LEU A 156 -3.62 15.34 -6.35
C LEU A 156 -4.72 16.14 -7.04
N VAL A 157 -4.35 16.98 -7.99
CA VAL A 157 -5.31 17.66 -8.86
C VAL A 157 -5.73 16.74 -10.00
N HIS A 158 -4.76 16.08 -10.65
CA HIS A 158 -4.98 15.15 -11.76
C HIS A 158 -4.09 13.93 -11.67
N ARG A 159 -4.49 12.85 -12.35
CA ARG A 159 -3.60 11.71 -12.61
C ARG A 159 -2.93 11.89 -13.97
N LEU A 160 -1.66 11.52 -14.02
CA LEU A 160 -0.90 11.31 -15.24
C LEU A 160 -0.58 9.81 -15.35
N ASP A 161 -0.47 9.32 -16.57
CA ASP A 161 -0.04 7.96 -16.83
C ASP A 161 1.40 7.72 -16.33
N ARG A 162 1.69 6.44 -16.10
CA ARG A 162 3.00 6.01 -15.60
C ARG A 162 4.09 6.19 -16.65
#